data_272de00d00e083df9c04a35757209499
#
_entry.id   272de00d00e083df9c04a35757209499
#
_cell.length_a   1.000
_cell.length_b   1.000
_cell.length_c   1.000
_cell.angle_alpha   90.00
_cell.angle_beta   90.00
_cell.angle_gamma   90.00
#
_symmetry.space_group_name_H-M   'P 1'
#
loop_
_entity.id
_entity.type
_entity.pdbx_description
1 polymer ?
#
loop_
_entity_poly.entity_id
_entity_poly.type
_entity_poly.pdbx_seq_one_letter_code
_entity_poly.pdbx_strand_id
1 'polypeptide(L)'
;GQTPEQWAEVAVLAKLTAQNRSTRLAGFAMAWGVFQHFYPYFDVVPTDWNAVLLRGLAKAAEDADERAFLATLQEMVAQLQDGHGAVIRGDLGPNSFFPLLLEWAGEDLVVTGKLSGVPDEVKLGDGVEAIDGQGVADLYAEVSKRISAATDGWRRSASQQWFLAYLKTDANPSVTLRRPGSEGKPAERYTVKLSRALSLSEDAAGQKRPADGTEVAPGIVYVNLDGADLDVLNKLQKQLNDAKAIIFDVRGYPGEAAYQVIQKLIQKPVQSAQWNVPIVTLPDREGWEWYQAPRWNVLPLPPRWRVPVAFLTDGRAISYAESIMGIIEHHQLGEIVGSPTAGTNGNVNPFMIPGSYQIMWTGMQVLKHDGSQHHGIGIRPTVPVTPTAAGIAAGRDEVLEKAIETLQGKIK
;
A
#
# COMPACT_ATOMS: atom_id res chain seq x y z
N GLY A 1 0.45 -16.32 21.57
CA GLY A 1 -1.00 -16.45 21.45
C GLY A 1 -1.68 -15.71 22.59
N GLN A 2 -2.91 -15.25 22.39
CA GLN A 2 -3.69 -14.57 23.42
C GLN A 2 -4.06 -15.55 24.54
N THR A 3 -4.10 -15.10 25.80
CA THR A 3 -4.53 -15.89 26.94
C THR A 3 -6.04 -16.11 26.95
N PRO A 4 -6.58 -17.12 27.70
CA PRO A 4 -8.02 -17.31 27.87
C PRO A 4 -8.74 -16.07 28.43
N GLU A 5 -8.09 -15.31 29.29
CA GLU A 5 -8.63 -14.04 29.84
C GLU A 5 -8.74 -12.98 28.76
N GLN A 6 -7.74 -12.85 27.89
CA GLN A 6 -7.79 -11.91 26.74
C GLN A 6 -8.91 -12.28 25.78
N TRP A 7 -9.18 -13.57 25.53
CA TRP A 7 -10.33 -14.02 24.76
C TRP A 7 -11.66 -13.71 25.41
N ALA A 8 -11.73 -13.80 26.75
CA ALA A 8 -12.93 -13.44 27.52
C ALA A 8 -13.23 -11.94 27.40
N GLU A 9 -12.22 -11.08 27.48
CA GLU A 9 -12.37 -9.64 27.27
C GLU A 9 -12.86 -9.30 25.86
N VAL A 10 -12.26 -9.91 24.84
CA VAL A 10 -12.73 -9.77 23.44
C VAL A 10 -14.18 -10.18 23.29
N ALA A 11 -14.61 -11.27 23.94
CA ALA A 11 -16.00 -11.73 23.89
C ALA A 11 -16.98 -10.76 24.60
N VAL A 12 -16.55 -10.05 25.63
CA VAL A 12 -17.35 -9.00 26.27
C VAL A 12 -17.49 -7.79 25.36
N LEU A 13 -16.39 -7.31 24.77
CA LEU A 13 -16.40 -6.18 23.84
C LEU A 13 -17.26 -6.45 22.60
N ALA A 14 -17.26 -7.69 22.11
CA ALA A 14 -18.07 -8.13 20.96
C ALA A 14 -19.59 -8.14 21.25
N LYS A 15 -20.01 -8.20 22.51
CA LYS A 15 -21.43 -8.12 22.89
C LYS A 15 -21.99 -6.70 22.93
N LEU A 16 -21.12 -5.68 22.96
CA LEU A 16 -21.54 -4.29 22.95
C LEU A 16 -21.76 -3.84 21.50
N THR A 17 -22.95 -3.35 21.20
CA THR A 17 -23.28 -2.87 19.85
C THR A 17 -23.06 -1.36 19.70
N ALA A 18 -22.50 -0.94 18.59
CA ALA A 18 -22.36 0.47 18.22
C ALA A 18 -23.68 1.13 17.75
N GLN A 19 -24.81 0.41 17.76
CA GLN A 19 -26.13 1.03 17.68
C GLN A 19 -26.40 1.95 18.89
N ASN A 20 -25.82 1.62 20.06
CA ASN A 20 -25.93 2.44 21.24
C ASN A 20 -24.94 3.62 21.20
N ARG A 21 -25.45 4.83 21.37
CA ARG A 21 -24.64 6.06 21.42
C ARG A 21 -23.53 6.01 22.46
N SER A 22 -23.81 5.47 23.66
CA SER A 22 -22.81 5.33 24.73
C SER A 22 -21.65 4.42 24.33
N THR A 23 -21.95 3.32 23.62
CA THR A 23 -20.93 2.40 23.10
C THR A 23 -20.04 3.10 22.06
N ARG A 24 -20.62 3.89 21.14
CA ARG A 24 -19.85 4.65 20.15
C ARG A 24 -18.93 5.68 20.81
N LEU A 25 -19.45 6.46 21.77
CA LEU A 25 -18.66 7.46 22.48
C LEU A 25 -17.52 6.83 23.28
N ALA A 26 -17.80 5.74 24.00
CA ALA A 26 -16.77 5.02 24.75
C ALA A 26 -15.72 4.40 23.80
N GLY A 27 -16.14 3.74 22.72
CA GLY A 27 -15.24 3.14 21.73
C GLY A 27 -14.34 4.19 21.06
N PHE A 28 -14.89 5.35 20.69
CA PHE A 28 -14.11 6.44 20.11
C PHE A 28 -13.08 7.00 21.10
N ALA A 29 -13.48 7.27 22.34
CA ALA A 29 -12.58 7.78 23.38
C ALA A 29 -11.48 6.78 23.73
N MET A 30 -11.79 5.48 23.78
CA MET A 30 -10.79 4.41 23.99
C MET A 30 -9.76 4.39 22.86
N ALA A 31 -10.22 4.42 21.61
CA ALA A 31 -9.32 4.40 20.45
C ALA A 31 -8.45 5.66 20.41
N TRP A 32 -9.00 6.83 20.65
CA TRP A 32 -8.26 8.07 20.76
C TRP A 32 -7.18 7.98 21.84
N GLY A 33 -7.54 7.46 23.04
CA GLY A 33 -6.62 7.30 24.17
C GLY A 33 -5.46 6.34 23.88
N VAL A 34 -5.71 5.23 23.17
CA VAL A 34 -4.63 4.33 22.74
C VAL A 34 -3.62 5.09 21.88
N PHE A 35 -4.07 5.85 20.91
CA PHE A 35 -3.17 6.63 20.05
C PHE A 35 -2.48 7.76 20.82
N GLN A 36 -3.19 8.48 21.68
CA GLN A 36 -2.63 9.55 22.51
C GLN A 36 -1.39 9.07 23.28
N HIS A 37 -1.43 7.83 23.78
CA HIS A 37 -0.36 7.31 24.62
C HIS A 37 0.70 6.54 23.86
N PHE A 38 0.38 5.89 22.74
CA PHE A 38 1.25 4.89 22.13
C PHE A 38 1.66 5.16 20.68
N TYR A 39 1.02 6.10 19.97
CA TYR A 39 1.36 6.36 18.57
C TYR A 39 2.74 7.05 18.45
N PRO A 40 3.72 6.44 17.72
CA PRO A 40 5.12 6.86 17.81
C PRO A 40 5.47 8.06 16.93
N TYR A 41 4.55 8.59 16.11
CA TYR A 41 4.88 9.58 15.07
C TYR A 41 4.18 10.94 15.22
N PHE A 42 3.62 11.29 16.39
CA PHE A 42 3.05 12.62 16.58
C PHE A 42 4.06 13.76 16.54
N ASP A 43 5.35 13.46 16.62
CA ASP A 43 6.44 14.42 16.43
C ASP A 43 6.66 14.82 14.95
N VAL A 44 6.25 13.95 14.01
CA VAL A 44 6.40 14.16 12.56
C VAL A 44 5.07 14.28 11.81
N VAL A 45 3.94 13.96 12.47
CA VAL A 45 2.60 14.09 11.92
C VAL A 45 1.93 15.36 12.51
N PRO A 46 1.70 16.42 11.72
CA PRO A 46 1.20 17.71 12.22
C PRO A 46 -0.31 17.67 12.45
N THR A 47 -0.78 16.87 13.41
CA THR A 47 -2.20 16.71 13.72
C THR A 47 -2.52 17.25 15.12
N ASP A 48 -3.51 18.14 15.22
CA ASP A 48 -4.12 18.51 16.50
C ASP A 48 -5.01 17.37 16.99
N TRP A 49 -4.39 16.47 17.77
CA TRP A 49 -5.04 15.25 18.23
C TRP A 49 -6.20 15.52 19.19
N ASN A 50 -6.15 16.61 20.00
CA ASN A 50 -7.25 17.03 20.85
C ASN A 50 -8.47 17.50 20.03
N ALA A 51 -8.23 18.26 18.97
CA ALA A 51 -9.29 18.64 18.06
C ALA A 51 -9.94 17.43 17.35
N VAL A 52 -9.15 16.37 17.06
CA VAL A 52 -9.68 15.10 16.54
C VAL A 52 -10.65 14.46 17.52
N LEU A 53 -10.32 14.44 18.84
CA LEU A 53 -11.23 13.93 19.87
C LEU A 53 -12.58 14.66 19.87
N LEU A 54 -12.53 15.98 19.94
CA LEU A 54 -13.77 16.78 20.07
C LEU A 54 -14.68 16.63 18.85
N ARG A 55 -14.11 16.74 17.63
CA ARG A 55 -14.88 16.55 16.39
C ARG A 55 -15.43 15.13 16.27
N GLY A 56 -14.61 14.14 16.59
CA GLY A 56 -14.98 12.75 16.46
C GLY A 56 -16.04 12.30 17.46
N LEU A 57 -15.98 12.75 18.71
CA LEU A 57 -17.03 12.50 19.71
C LEU A 57 -18.37 13.12 19.28
N ALA A 58 -18.36 14.36 18.77
CA ALA A 58 -19.57 14.99 18.24
C ALA A 58 -20.19 14.15 17.11
N LYS A 59 -19.36 13.70 16.16
CA LYS A 59 -19.81 12.87 15.03
C LYS A 59 -20.31 11.48 15.49
N ALA A 60 -19.56 10.79 16.35
CA ALA A 60 -19.92 9.50 16.92
C ALA A 60 -21.24 9.54 17.72
N ALA A 61 -21.56 10.68 18.34
CA ALA A 61 -22.83 10.87 19.03
C ALA A 61 -24.04 10.88 18.07
N GLU A 62 -23.85 11.35 16.84
CA GLU A 62 -24.87 11.55 15.80
C GLU A 62 -24.92 10.41 14.78
N ASP A 63 -23.91 9.55 14.73
CA ASP A 63 -23.87 8.42 13.79
C ASP A 63 -25.14 7.58 13.88
N ALA A 64 -25.80 7.39 12.75
CA ALA A 64 -27.12 6.74 12.68
C ALA A 64 -27.04 5.22 12.90
N ASP A 65 -25.91 4.62 12.54
CA ASP A 65 -25.71 3.17 12.57
C ASP A 65 -24.22 2.78 12.72
N GLU A 66 -23.98 1.50 12.74
CA GLU A 66 -22.65 0.91 12.89
C GLU A 66 -21.72 1.21 11.69
N ARG A 67 -22.26 1.40 10.50
CA ARG A 67 -21.50 1.74 9.29
C ARG A 67 -21.08 3.21 9.29
N ALA A 68 -21.95 4.10 9.76
CA ALA A 68 -21.61 5.52 9.97
C ALA A 68 -20.50 5.64 11.02
N PHE A 69 -20.59 4.88 12.12
CA PHE A 69 -19.54 4.88 13.14
C PHE A 69 -18.22 4.29 12.64
N LEU A 70 -18.25 3.25 11.79
CA LEU A 70 -17.05 2.75 11.10
C LEU A 70 -16.36 3.86 10.31
N ALA A 71 -17.11 4.64 9.54
CA ALA A 71 -16.57 5.78 8.79
C ALA A 71 -15.95 6.85 9.72
N THR A 72 -16.60 7.15 10.85
CA THR A 72 -16.08 8.08 11.87
C THR A 72 -14.75 7.61 12.47
N LEU A 73 -14.62 6.31 12.76
CA LEU A 73 -13.36 5.72 13.23
C LEU A 73 -12.28 5.75 12.15
N GLN A 74 -12.63 5.45 10.90
CA GLN A 74 -11.70 5.51 9.77
C GLN A 74 -11.16 6.92 9.55
N GLU A 75 -12.03 7.95 9.66
CA GLU A 75 -11.61 9.36 9.60
C GLU A 75 -10.66 9.74 10.74
N MET A 76 -10.86 9.21 11.96
CA MET A 76 -9.92 9.41 13.06
C MET A 76 -8.57 8.79 12.75
N VAL A 77 -8.55 7.52 12.33
CA VAL A 77 -7.31 6.79 12.02
C VAL A 77 -6.57 7.41 10.83
N ALA A 78 -7.28 7.98 9.86
CA ALA A 78 -6.68 8.71 8.75
C ALA A 78 -5.84 9.92 9.22
N GLN A 79 -6.17 10.53 10.36
CA GLN A 79 -5.40 11.65 10.93
C GLN A 79 -4.01 11.24 11.45
N LEU A 80 -3.77 9.93 11.65
CA LEU A 80 -2.45 9.42 12.01
C LEU A 80 -1.46 9.47 10.85
N GLN A 81 -1.93 9.56 9.61
CA GLN A 81 -1.10 9.51 8.41
C GLN A 81 -0.15 8.31 8.41
N ASP A 82 -0.70 7.13 8.71
CA ASP A 82 0.01 5.87 8.88
C ASP A 82 -0.52 4.84 7.88
N GLY A 83 0.32 4.35 6.96
CA GLY A 83 -0.09 3.38 5.95
C GLY A 83 -0.61 2.05 6.51
N HIS A 84 -0.26 1.69 7.75
CA HIS A 84 -0.84 0.55 8.47
C HIS A 84 -2.15 0.90 9.18
N GLY A 85 -2.49 2.19 9.27
CA GLY A 85 -3.69 2.66 9.94
C GLY A 85 -4.96 2.16 9.24
N ALA A 86 -5.73 1.31 9.91
CA ALA A 86 -6.97 0.76 9.37
C ALA A 86 -7.99 0.48 10.48
N VAL A 87 -9.26 0.57 10.12
CA VAL A 87 -10.37 0.11 10.95
C VAL A 87 -11.18 -0.90 10.17
N ILE A 88 -11.30 -2.10 10.72
CA ILE A 88 -11.98 -3.24 10.10
C ILE A 88 -13.12 -3.69 11.00
N ARG A 89 -14.26 -3.98 10.36
CA ARG A 89 -15.35 -4.75 10.93
C ARG A 89 -15.85 -5.72 9.86
N GLY A 90 -15.62 -7.01 10.07
CA GLY A 90 -15.73 -8.03 9.03
C GLY A 90 -17.12 -8.17 8.42
N ASP A 91 -18.20 -7.98 9.23
CA ASP A 91 -19.59 -8.04 8.78
C ASP A 91 -20.06 -6.79 8.00
N LEU A 92 -19.26 -5.73 7.96
CA LEU A 92 -19.53 -4.49 7.23
C LEU A 92 -18.74 -4.36 5.92
N GLY A 93 -18.06 -5.41 5.51
CA GLY A 93 -17.33 -5.46 4.23
C GLY A 93 -18.25 -5.32 3.01
N PRO A 94 -17.67 -5.14 1.81
CA PRO A 94 -18.43 -5.03 0.57
C PRO A 94 -19.03 -6.38 0.16
N ASN A 95 -20.29 -6.36 -0.29
CA ASN A 95 -20.97 -7.52 -0.84
C ASN A 95 -20.81 -7.66 -2.36
N SER A 96 -20.25 -6.66 -3.01
CA SER A 96 -20.00 -6.64 -4.45
C SER A 96 -18.91 -5.61 -4.78
N PHE A 97 -18.29 -5.76 -5.94
CA PHE A 97 -17.13 -4.99 -6.35
C PHE A 97 -17.40 -4.19 -7.62
N PHE A 98 -16.71 -3.06 -7.76
CA PHE A 98 -16.65 -2.32 -9.00
C PHE A 98 -15.89 -3.16 -10.04
N PRO A 99 -16.37 -3.30 -11.28
CA PRO A 99 -15.86 -4.33 -12.19
C PRO A 99 -14.61 -3.92 -12.98
N LEU A 100 -13.99 -2.77 -12.67
CA LEU A 100 -12.75 -2.30 -13.29
C LEU A 100 -11.61 -2.30 -12.30
N LEU A 101 -10.43 -2.75 -12.73
CA LEU A 101 -9.19 -2.48 -12.04
C LEU A 101 -8.68 -1.11 -12.49
N LEU A 102 -8.38 -0.27 -11.52
CA LEU A 102 -8.03 1.13 -11.74
C LEU A 102 -6.66 1.42 -11.14
N GLU A 103 -5.85 2.22 -11.83
CA GLU A 103 -4.58 2.75 -11.30
C GLU A 103 -4.44 4.23 -11.63
N TRP A 104 -3.68 4.94 -10.81
CA TRP A 104 -3.31 6.31 -11.06
C TRP A 104 -2.13 6.39 -12.02
N ALA A 105 -2.32 7.05 -13.17
CA ALA A 105 -1.28 7.40 -14.12
C ALA A 105 -1.09 8.92 -14.10
N GLY A 106 -0.17 9.40 -13.28
CA GLY A 106 -0.10 10.82 -12.94
C GLY A 106 -1.36 11.25 -12.18
N GLU A 107 -2.10 12.22 -12.72
CA GLU A 107 -3.37 12.70 -12.14
C GLU A 107 -4.61 12.00 -12.70
N ASP A 108 -4.47 11.16 -13.71
CA ASP A 108 -5.56 10.42 -14.32
C ASP A 108 -5.77 9.07 -13.62
N LEU A 109 -7.01 8.74 -13.24
CA LEU A 109 -7.40 7.40 -12.82
C LEU A 109 -7.77 6.60 -14.07
N VAL A 110 -7.02 5.56 -14.38
CA VAL A 110 -7.14 4.82 -15.65
C VAL A 110 -7.51 3.37 -15.45
N VAL A 111 -8.17 2.79 -16.44
CA VAL A 111 -8.49 1.36 -16.49
C VAL A 111 -7.22 0.57 -16.79
N THR A 112 -6.81 -0.30 -15.86
CA THR A 112 -5.68 -1.22 -16.01
C THR A 112 -6.11 -2.67 -16.15
N GLY A 113 -7.39 -2.95 -15.85
CA GLY A 113 -7.95 -4.29 -16.01
C GLY A 113 -9.48 -4.29 -15.95
N LYS A 114 -10.07 -5.40 -16.37
CA LYS A 114 -11.50 -5.61 -16.42
C LYS A 114 -11.88 -6.94 -15.80
N LEU A 115 -12.93 -6.96 -14.97
CA LEU A 115 -13.56 -8.20 -14.53
C LEU A 115 -14.50 -8.73 -15.61
N SER A 116 -14.97 -9.96 -15.46
CA SER A 116 -15.93 -10.58 -16.35
C SER A 116 -17.22 -9.74 -16.46
N GLY A 117 -17.76 -9.62 -17.66
CA GLY A 117 -19.02 -8.90 -17.95
C GLY A 117 -18.85 -7.40 -18.24
N VAL A 118 -17.63 -6.86 -18.20
CA VAL A 118 -17.37 -5.48 -18.66
C VAL A 118 -17.43 -5.43 -20.19
N PRO A 119 -18.19 -4.46 -20.78
CA PRO A 119 -18.30 -4.33 -22.23
C PRO A 119 -16.95 -4.18 -22.94
N ASP A 120 -16.86 -4.72 -24.16
CA ASP A 120 -15.63 -4.68 -24.96
C ASP A 120 -15.22 -3.28 -25.43
N GLU A 121 -16.15 -2.33 -25.40
CA GLU A 121 -15.88 -0.92 -25.69
C GLU A 121 -14.93 -0.28 -24.66
N VAL A 122 -14.94 -0.73 -23.38
CA VAL A 122 -14.01 -0.29 -22.35
C VAL A 122 -12.63 -0.87 -22.63
N LYS A 123 -11.62 -0.03 -22.72
CA LYS A 123 -10.23 -0.42 -23.03
C LYS A 123 -9.27 -0.08 -21.88
N LEU A 124 -8.15 -0.77 -21.83
CA LEU A 124 -7.04 -0.38 -20.97
C LEU A 124 -6.53 1.01 -21.35
N GLY A 125 -6.22 1.82 -20.34
CA GLY A 125 -5.80 3.20 -20.54
C GLY A 125 -6.93 4.21 -20.72
N ASP A 126 -8.21 3.77 -20.78
CA ASP A 126 -9.34 4.72 -20.72
C ASP A 126 -9.33 5.40 -19.34
N GLY A 127 -9.32 6.74 -19.32
CA GLY A 127 -9.37 7.53 -18.11
C GLY A 127 -10.78 7.59 -17.53
N VAL A 128 -10.94 7.36 -16.23
CA VAL A 128 -12.23 7.49 -15.53
C VAL A 128 -12.43 8.95 -15.15
N GLU A 129 -13.44 9.61 -15.71
CA GLU A 129 -13.74 11.01 -15.41
C GLU A 129 -14.83 11.16 -14.34
N ALA A 130 -15.86 10.29 -14.36
CA ALA A 130 -16.94 10.33 -13.39
C ALA A 130 -17.55 8.95 -13.17
N ILE A 131 -18.10 8.72 -11.98
CA ILE A 131 -18.91 7.55 -11.62
C ILE A 131 -20.24 8.05 -11.06
N ASP A 132 -21.35 7.59 -11.62
CA ASP A 132 -22.72 8.07 -11.32
C ASP A 132 -22.86 9.60 -11.35
N GLY A 133 -22.16 10.24 -12.28
CA GLY A 133 -22.16 11.68 -12.49
C GLY A 133 -21.27 12.47 -11.51
N GLN A 134 -20.67 11.82 -10.51
CA GLN A 134 -19.71 12.44 -9.61
C GLN A 134 -18.30 12.34 -10.18
N GLY A 135 -17.58 13.46 -10.28
CA GLY A 135 -16.23 13.53 -10.79
C GLY A 135 -15.24 12.70 -9.94
N VAL A 136 -14.25 12.07 -10.59
CA VAL A 136 -13.25 11.23 -9.91
C VAL A 136 -12.46 12.02 -8.87
N ALA A 137 -12.13 13.29 -9.12
CA ALA A 137 -11.42 14.13 -8.15
C ALA A 137 -12.23 14.30 -6.84
N ASP A 138 -13.54 14.54 -6.94
CA ASP A 138 -14.43 14.68 -5.78
C ASP A 138 -14.57 13.34 -5.04
N LEU A 139 -14.70 12.24 -5.78
CA LEU A 139 -14.75 10.89 -5.21
C LEU A 139 -13.44 10.56 -4.48
N TYR A 140 -12.30 10.89 -5.06
CA TYR A 140 -10.99 10.69 -4.45
C TYR A 140 -10.85 11.53 -3.18
N ALA A 141 -11.26 12.80 -3.22
CA ALA A 141 -11.25 13.67 -2.04
C ALA A 141 -12.13 13.11 -0.91
N GLU A 142 -13.28 12.50 -1.25
CA GLU A 142 -14.18 11.89 -0.25
C GLU A 142 -13.57 10.62 0.36
N VAL A 143 -13.09 9.68 -0.44
CA VAL A 143 -12.50 8.43 0.08
C VAL A 143 -11.20 8.69 0.83
N SER A 144 -10.41 9.69 0.42
CA SER A 144 -9.15 10.06 1.06
C SER A 144 -9.29 10.48 2.52
N LYS A 145 -10.47 10.99 2.92
CA LYS A 145 -10.76 11.33 4.32
C LYS A 145 -10.70 10.12 5.26
N ARG A 146 -10.87 8.93 4.73
CA ARG A 146 -10.93 7.66 5.47
C ARG A 146 -9.73 6.75 5.22
N ILE A 147 -8.77 7.20 4.41
CA ILE A 147 -7.53 6.46 4.12
C ILE A 147 -6.40 7.03 4.97
N SER A 148 -5.87 6.22 5.88
CA SER A 148 -4.64 6.54 6.59
C SER A 148 -3.44 6.29 5.68
N ALA A 149 -2.62 7.30 5.45
CA ALA A 149 -1.51 7.23 4.52
C ALA A 149 -0.40 8.19 4.90
N ALA A 150 0.84 7.70 4.95
CA ALA A 150 2.01 8.51 5.22
C ALA A 150 2.47 9.28 3.97
N THR A 151 2.18 8.75 2.77
CA THR A 151 2.52 9.39 1.48
C THR A 151 1.31 9.44 0.55
N ASP A 152 1.33 10.34 -0.42
CA ASP A 152 0.30 10.42 -1.45
C ASP A 152 0.32 9.17 -2.35
N GLY A 153 1.49 8.60 -2.64
CA GLY A 153 1.61 7.35 -3.39
C GLY A 153 0.84 6.20 -2.76
N TRP A 154 0.96 6.02 -1.43
CA TRP A 154 0.16 5.03 -0.70
C TRP A 154 -1.34 5.37 -0.71
N ARG A 155 -1.70 6.65 -0.49
CA ARG A 155 -3.11 7.09 -0.49
C ARG A 155 -3.79 6.79 -1.83
N ARG A 156 -3.13 7.11 -2.94
CA ARG A 156 -3.60 6.81 -4.29
C ARG A 156 -3.77 5.30 -4.51
N SER A 157 -2.78 4.51 -4.13
CA SER A 157 -2.85 3.06 -4.22
C SER A 157 -3.98 2.47 -3.37
N ALA A 158 -4.10 2.88 -2.11
CA ALA A 158 -5.19 2.43 -1.23
C ALA A 158 -6.57 2.86 -1.73
N SER A 159 -6.69 4.06 -2.35
CA SER A 159 -7.95 4.55 -2.91
C SER A 159 -8.53 3.64 -4.00
N GLN A 160 -7.69 2.92 -4.73
CA GLN A 160 -8.13 1.97 -5.76
C GLN A 160 -9.00 0.87 -5.15
N GLN A 161 -8.62 0.33 -3.98
CA GLN A 161 -9.41 -0.66 -3.26
C GLN A 161 -10.73 -0.06 -2.74
N TRP A 162 -10.71 1.22 -2.33
CA TRP A 162 -11.91 1.93 -1.92
C TRP A 162 -12.87 2.17 -3.08
N PHE A 163 -12.38 2.50 -4.27
CA PHE A 163 -13.19 2.58 -5.48
C PHE A 163 -13.81 1.22 -5.81
N LEU A 164 -13.05 0.13 -5.67
CA LEU A 164 -13.55 -1.23 -5.89
C LEU A 164 -14.65 -1.64 -4.89
N ALA A 165 -14.52 -1.25 -3.62
CA ALA A 165 -15.29 -1.84 -2.53
C ALA A 165 -16.43 -0.95 -2.00
N TYR A 166 -16.30 0.37 -2.05
CA TYR A 166 -17.11 1.30 -1.24
C TYR A 166 -17.90 2.35 -2.03
N LEU A 167 -18.02 2.21 -3.33
CA LEU A 167 -18.95 3.07 -4.06
C LEU A 167 -20.36 2.87 -3.50
N LYS A 168 -20.97 3.97 -3.06
CA LYS A 168 -22.28 4.04 -2.36
C LYS A 168 -23.47 3.52 -3.16
N THR A 169 -23.29 2.99 -4.36
CA THR A 169 -24.37 2.59 -5.22
C THR A 169 -24.64 1.10 -5.11
N ASP A 170 -25.83 0.72 -4.67
CA ASP A 170 -26.33 -0.66 -4.74
C ASP A 170 -26.72 -1.05 -6.17
N ALA A 171 -26.77 -0.07 -7.07
CA ALA A 171 -27.12 -0.22 -8.49
C ALA A 171 -25.88 -0.40 -9.38
N ASN A 172 -26.11 -0.82 -10.60
CA ASN A 172 -25.08 -0.86 -11.64
C ASN A 172 -24.56 0.55 -11.93
N PRO A 173 -23.28 0.85 -11.66
CA PRO A 173 -22.75 2.20 -11.80
C PRO A 173 -22.69 2.64 -13.27
N SER A 174 -22.95 3.93 -13.48
CA SER A 174 -22.74 4.62 -14.77
C SER A 174 -21.36 5.28 -14.73
N VAL A 175 -20.46 4.88 -15.65
CA VAL A 175 -19.08 5.35 -15.69
C VAL A 175 -18.84 6.19 -16.93
N THR A 176 -18.40 7.42 -16.75
CA THR A 176 -17.93 8.28 -17.84
C THR A 176 -16.43 8.09 -18.02
N LEU A 177 -16.06 7.66 -19.21
CA LEU A 177 -14.69 7.34 -19.60
C LEU A 177 -14.20 8.30 -20.68
N ARG A 178 -12.90 8.57 -20.66
CA ARG A 178 -12.19 9.33 -21.68
C ARG A 178 -11.10 8.46 -22.29
N ARG A 179 -11.29 8.08 -23.55
CA ARG A 179 -10.24 7.42 -24.34
C ARG A 179 -9.23 8.45 -24.80
N PRO A 180 -7.93 8.26 -24.53
CA PRO A 180 -6.90 9.13 -25.08
C PRO A 180 -6.97 9.17 -26.62
N GLY A 181 -6.74 10.33 -27.19
CA GLY A 181 -6.58 10.46 -28.64
C GLY A 181 -5.36 9.69 -29.13
N SER A 182 -5.42 9.18 -30.34
CA SER A 182 -4.29 8.57 -31.04
C SER A 182 -4.00 9.36 -32.33
N GLU A 183 -2.88 9.05 -32.98
CA GLU A 183 -2.51 9.76 -34.23
C GLU A 183 -3.65 9.81 -35.20
N GLY A 184 -4.13 11.02 -35.51
CA GLY A 184 -5.26 11.28 -36.42
C GLY A 184 -6.67 11.09 -35.81
N LYS A 185 -6.82 10.73 -34.52
CA LYS A 185 -8.12 10.64 -33.85
C LYS A 185 -8.14 11.50 -32.58
N PRO A 186 -9.16 12.35 -32.39
CA PRO A 186 -9.33 13.11 -31.14
C PRO A 186 -9.61 12.18 -29.96
N ALA A 187 -9.45 12.70 -28.74
CA ALA A 187 -9.93 12.01 -27.55
C ALA A 187 -11.46 11.81 -27.62
N GLU A 188 -11.91 10.63 -27.22
CA GLU A 188 -13.33 10.25 -27.22
C GLU A 188 -13.84 10.19 -25.78
N ARG A 189 -15.01 10.77 -25.53
CA ARG A 189 -15.71 10.68 -24.25
C ARG A 189 -16.99 9.89 -24.44
N TYR A 190 -17.19 8.88 -23.57
CA TYR A 190 -18.37 8.04 -23.61
C TYR A 190 -18.79 7.59 -22.22
N THR A 191 -20.02 7.09 -22.09
CA THR A 191 -20.56 6.63 -20.80
C THR A 191 -21.10 5.22 -20.95
N VAL A 192 -20.76 4.35 -20.02
CA VAL A 192 -21.16 2.95 -19.97
C VAL A 192 -21.78 2.60 -18.62
N LYS A 193 -22.80 1.75 -18.61
CA LYS A 193 -23.32 1.13 -17.39
C LYS A 193 -22.61 -0.20 -17.17
N LEU A 194 -22.07 -0.38 -15.96
CA LEU A 194 -21.31 -1.57 -15.58
C LEU A 194 -22.12 -2.39 -14.56
N SER A 195 -22.16 -3.71 -14.74
CA SER A 195 -22.71 -4.62 -13.72
C SER A 195 -21.67 -4.83 -12.63
N ARG A 196 -22.08 -4.76 -11.36
CA ARG A 196 -21.18 -5.04 -10.23
C ARG A 196 -20.78 -6.51 -10.23
N ALA A 197 -19.53 -6.77 -9.87
CA ALA A 197 -19.00 -8.13 -9.72
C ALA A 197 -19.28 -8.65 -8.30
N LEU A 198 -19.65 -9.92 -8.18
CA LEU A 198 -19.88 -10.59 -6.88
C LEU A 198 -18.59 -11.14 -6.27
N SER A 199 -17.53 -11.25 -7.05
CA SER A 199 -16.19 -11.66 -6.60
C SER A 199 -15.12 -10.98 -7.43
N LEU A 200 -13.96 -10.80 -6.83
CA LEU A 200 -12.72 -10.48 -7.55
C LEU A 200 -12.19 -11.82 -8.07
N SER A 201 -12.54 -12.19 -9.31
CA SER A 201 -12.03 -13.42 -9.91
C SER A 201 -10.55 -13.25 -10.29
N GLU A 202 -9.79 -14.35 -10.24
CA GLU A 202 -8.40 -14.39 -10.74
C GLU A 202 -8.31 -14.15 -12.25
N ASP A 203 -9.44 -14.17 -12.95
CA ASP A 203 -9.56 -13.93 -14.39
C ASP A 203 -9.64 -12.45 -14.80
N ALA A 204 -9.28 -11.53 -13.92
CA ALA A 204 -9.22 -10.11 -14.27
C ALA A 204 -8.21 -9.90 -15.41
N ALA A 205 -8.70 -9.59 -16.60
CA ALA A 205 -7.85 -9.25 -17.74
C ALA A 205 -7.24 -7.86 -17.49
N GLY A 206 -5.94 -7.81 -17.28
CA GLY A 206 -5.20 -6.57 -16.98
C GLY A 206 -3.79 -6.58 -17.57
N GLN A 207 -3.05 -5.51 -17.30
CA GLN A 207 -1.65 -5.40 -17.66
C GLN A 207 -0.86 -6.49 -16.92
N LYS A 208 -0.27 -7.40 -17.68
CA LYS A 208 0.48 -8.54 -17.12
C LYS A 208 1.96 -8.18 -16.99
N ARG A 209 2.53 -8.48 -15.83
CA ARG A 209 3.99 -8.48 -15.64
C ARG A 209 4.62 -9.64 -16.42
N PRO A 210 5.88 -9.51 -16.86
CA PRO A 210 6.60 -10.67 -17.41
C PRO A 210 6.62 -11.85 -16.43
N ALA A 211 6.66 -13.07 -16.94
CA ALA A 211 6.87 -14.25 -16.11
C ALA A 211 8.28 -14.24 -15.51
N ASP A 212 8.43 -14.86 -14.34
CA ASP A 212 9.73 -14.99 -13.68
C ASP A 212 10.72 -15.72 -14.57
N GLY A 213 11.95 -15.20 -14.66
CA GLY A 213 13.00 -15.71 -15.53
C GLY A 213 12.90 -15.24 -16.98
N THR A 214 11.92 -14.39 -17.33
CA THR A 214 11.89 -13.81 -18.69
C THR A 214 13.14 -12.97 -18.94
N GLU A 215 13.83 -13.23 -20.05
CA GLU A 215 14.87 -12.35 -20.58
C GLU A 215 14.19 -11.18 -21.30
N VAL A 216 14.02 -10.06 -20.57
CA VAL A 216 13.28 -8.87 -21.04
C VAL A 216 14.08 -8.01 -22.03
N ALA A 217 15.40 -8.20 -22.07
CA ALA A 217 16.32 -7.69 -23.07
C ALA A 217 17.59 -8.58 -23.04
N PRO A 218 18.46 -8.56 -24.08
CA PRO A 218 19.61 -9.46 -24.18
C PRO A 218 20.48 -9.47 -22.91
N GLY A 219 20.44 -10.59 -22.16
CA GLY A 219 21.16 -10.80 -20.91
C GLY A 219 20.52 -10.16 -19.68
N ILE A 220 19.35 -9.53 -19.77
CA ILE A 220 18.63 -8.93 -18.63
C ILE A 220 17.47 -9.83 -18.22
N VAL A 221 17.55 -10.41 -17.02
CA VAL A 221 16.55 -11.33 -16.47
C VAL A 221 15.62 -10.60 -15.51
N TYR A 222 14.31 -10.79 -15.66
CA TYR A 222 13.27 -10.25 -14.80
C TYR A 222 12.80 -11.27 -13.77
N VAL A 223 12.57 -10.81 -12.53
CA VAL A 223 11.97 -11.59 -11.44
C VAL A 223 10.97 -10.73 -10.69
N ASN A 224 9.72 -11.21 -10.57
CA ASN A 224 8.71 -10.61 -9.72
C ASN A 224 8.90 -11.08 -8.27
N LEU A 225 9.08 -10.15 -7.34
CA LEU A 225 9.23 -10.47 -5.92
C LEU A 225 7.91 -10.36 -5.13
N ASP A 226 6.83 -9.86 -5.74
CA ASP A 226 5.52 -9.73 -5.10
C ASP A 226 4.98 -11.11 -4.69
N GLY A 227 4.91 -11.39 -3.39
CA GLY A 227 4.53 -12.70 -2.85
C GLY A 227 5.51 -13.85 -3.12
N ALA A 228 6.67 -13.60 -3.74
CA ALA A 228 7.59 -14.66 -4.18
C ALA A 228 8.22 -15.42 -3.00
N ASP A 229 8.11 -16.75 -3.05
CA ASP A 229 8.80 -17.67 -2.14
C ASP A 229 10.24 -17.96 -2.62
N LEU A 230 10.99 -18.72 -1.81
CA LEU A 230 12.36 -19.11 -2.14
C LEU A 230 12.47 -20.02 -3.38
N ASP A 231 11.42 -20.73 -3.73
CA ASP A 231 11.41 -21.66 -4.87
C ASP A 231 11.57 -20.92 -6.20
N VAL A 232 11.09 -19.68 -6.29
CA VAL A 232 11.31 -18.83 -7.48
C VAL A 232 12.79 -18.66 -7.75
N LEU A 233 13.58 -18.24 -6.74
CA LEU A 233 15.03 -18.04 -6.91
C LEU A 233 15.79 -19.37 -7.12
N ASN A 234 15.34 -20.45 -6.45
CA ASN A 234 15.96 -21.77 -6.61
C ASN A 234 15.80 -22.30 -8.04
N LYS A 235 14.62 -22.17 -8.64
CA LYS A 235 14.35 -22.56 -10.03
C LYS A 235 15.14 -21.75 -11.03
N LEU A 236 15.37 -20.47 -10.76
CA LEU A 236 16.08 -19.54 -11.63
C LEU A 236 17.58 -19.43 -11.35
N GLN A 237 18.12 -20.15 -10.36
CA GLN A 237 19.48 -19.98 -9.87
C GLN A 237 20.54 -19.96 -10.96
N LYS A 238 20.48 -20.92 -11.90
CA LYS A 238 21.44 -20.97 -13.00
C LYS A 238 21.33 -19.74 -13.89
N GLN A 239 20.12 -19.39 -14.29
CA GLN A 239 19.85 -18.25 -15.18
C GLN A 239 20.29 -16.93 -14.54
N LEU A 240 20.00 -16.72 -13.24
CA LEU A 240 20.41 -15.52 -12.51
C LEU A 240 21.94 -15.43 -12.34
N ASN A 241 22.63 -16.57 -12.20
CA ASN A 241 24.09 -16.59 -12.14
C ASN A 241 24.75 -16.28 -13.49
N ASP A 242 24.10 -16.63 -14.60
CA ASP A 242 24.59 -16.42 -15.97
C ASP A 242 24.13 -15.05 -16.55
N ALA A 243 23.22 -14.34 -15.88
CA ALA A 243 22.67 -13.06 -16.32
C ALA A 243 23.74 -11.97 -16.39
N LYS A 244 23.59 -11.04 -17.35
CA LYS A 244 24.42 -9.81 -17.44
C LYS A 244 23.87 -8.67 -16.58
N ALA A 245 22.57 -8.68 -16.32
CA ALA A 245 21.90 -7.79 -15.37
C ALA A 245 20.58 -8.43 -14.89
N ILE A 246 20.04 -7.97 -13.75
CA ILE A 246 18.84 -8.52 -13.17
C ILE A 246 17.89 -7.38 -12.80
N ILE A 247 16.59 -7.55 -13.09
CA ILE A 247 15.52 -6.68 -12.63
C ILE A 247 14.68 -7.44 -11.60
N PHE A 248 14.55 -6.88 -10.39
CA PHE A 248 13.67 -7.36 -9.34
C PHE A 248 12.47 -6.41 -9.20
N ASP A 249 11.26 -6.92 -9.40
CA ASP A 249 10.04 -6.12 -9.26
C ASP A 249 9.51 -6.20 -7.83
N VAL A 250 9.57 -5.09 -7.10
CA VAL A 250 9.12 -4.92 -5.71
C VAL A 250 7.83 -4.09 -5.65
N ARG A 251 7.19 -3.84 -6.78
CA ARG A 251 5.89 -3.14 -6.84
C ARG A 251 4.80 -4.02 -6.25
N GLY A 252 4.52 -3.88 -4.97
CA GLY A 252 3.62 -4.71 -4.17
C GLY A 252 4.24 -5.08 -2.83
N TYR A 253 3.95 -6.28 -2.34
CA TYR A 253 4.45 -6.77 -1.06
C TYR A 253 5.33 -8.02 -1.28
N PRO A 254 6.67 -7.90 -1.19
CA PRO A 254 7.58 -8.98 -1.53
C PRO A 254 7.47 -10.14 -0.53
N GLY A 255 7.70 -11.37 -1.05
CA GLY A 255 7.80 -12.57 -0.23
C GLY A 255 9.22 -12.82 0.30
N GLU A 256 9.47 -14.02 0.81
CA GLU A 256 10.75 -14.41 1.44
C GLU A 256 11.95 -14.34 0.48
N ALA A 257 11.71 -14.48 -0.82
CA ALA A 257 12.75 -14.37 -1.86
C ALA A 257 13.51 -13.04 -1.79
N ALA A 258 12.85 -11.95 -1.41
CA ALA A 258 13.48 -10.62 -1.33
C ALA A 258 14.62 -10.55 -0.32
N TYR A 259 14.50 -11.23 0.83
CA TYR A 259 15.59 -11.33 1.80
C TYR A 259 16.79 -12.06 1.22
N GLN A 260 16.58 -13.18 0.51
CA GLN A 260 17.64 -13.93 -0.14
C GLN A 260 18.32 -13.13 -1.27
N VAL A 261 17.56 -12.28 -1.98
CA VAL A 261 18.16 -11.37 -3.00
C VAL A 261 19.22 -10.47 -2.34
N ILE A 262 18.93 -9.88 -1.16
CA ILE A 262 19.93 -9.07 -0.45
C ILE A 262 21.17 -9.91 -0.12
N GLN A 263 20.98 -11.14 0.42
CA GLN A 263 22.09 -12.05 0.75
C GLN A 263 23.00 -12.36 -0.46
N LYS A 264 22.40 -12.45 -1.67
CA LYS A 264 23.14 -12.70 -2.92
C LYS A 264 23.87 -11.47 -3.45
N LEU A 265 23.50 -10.28 -3.03
CA LEU A 265 24.10 -9.02 -3.50
C LEU A 265 25.21 -8.50 -2.59
N ILE A 266 25.14 -8.77 -1.30
CA ILE A 266 26.10 -8.25 -0.32
C ILE A 266 27.41 -9.05 -0.28
N GLN A 267 28.50 -8.38 0.12
CA GLN A 267 29.83 -9.00 0.28
C GLN A 267 30.18 -9.31 1.73
N LYS A 268 29.66 -8.52 2.65
CA LYS A 268 29.87 -8.62 4.09
C LYS A 268 28.51 -8.52 4.80
N PRO A 269 28.40 -8.97 6.05
CA PRO A 269 27.18 -8.80 6.83
C PRO A 269 26.70 -7.34 6.84
N VAL A 270 25.38 -7.14 6.68
CA VAL A 270 24.73 -5.83 6.76
C VAL A 270 23.56 -5.90 7.73
N GLN A 271 23.16 -4.75 8.25
CA GLN A 271 22.02 -4.66 9.16
C GLN A 271 20.83 -3.96 8.50
N SER A 272 19.61 -4.24 8.99
CA SER A 272 18.42 -3.46 8.65
C SER A 272 18.46 -2.04 9.26
N ALA A 273 17.49 -1.23 8.93
CA ALA A 273 17.19 0.02 9.64
C ALA A 273 16.91 -0.24 11.13
N GLN A 274 16.94 0.79 11.97
CA GLN A 274 16.68 0.68 13.40
C GLN A 274 15.18 0.72 13.70
N TRP A 275 14.71 -0.21 14.51
CA TRP A 275 13.36 -0.23 15.06
C TRP A 275 13.38 0.21 16.52
N ASN A 276 12.62 1.26 16.84
CA ASN A 276 12.50 1.82 18.17
C ASN A 276 11.09 1.57 18.71
N VAL A 277 10.97 0.81 19.79
CA VAL A 277 9.69 0.54 20.44
C VAL A 277 9.52 1.51 21.61
N PRO A 278 8.42 2.27 21.70
CA PRO A 278 8.23 3.19 22.80
C PRO A 278 8.01 2.45 24.11
N ILE A 279 8.71 2.90 25.17
CA ILE A 279 8.48 2.49 26.55
C ILE A 279 7.66 3.60 27.20
N VAL A 280 6.40 3.28 27.49
CA VAL A 280 5.43 4.24 28.06
C VAL A 280 5.23 3.90 29.54
N THR A 281 5.71 4.77 30.43
CA THR A 281 5.63 4.58 31.89
C THR A 281 4.72 5.61 32.57
N LEU A 282 4.47 6.73 31.91
CA LEU A 282 3.62 7.82 32.38
C LEU A 282 2.57 8.18 31.30
N PRO A 283 1.41 8.75 31.70
CA PRO A 283 0.42 9.22 30.74
C PRO A 283 0.97 10.38 29.90
N ASP A 284 0.23 10.72 28.83
CA ASP A 284 0.46 11.90 27.99
C ASP A 284 1.86 11.99 27.39
N ARG A 285 2.51 10.83 27.19
CA ARG A 285 3.83 10.69 26.58
C ARG A 285 4.97 11.36 27.38
N GLU A 286 4.75 11.64 28.64
CA GLU A 286 5.81 12.15 29.51
C GLU A 286 6.90 11.09 29.73
N GLY A 287 8.16 11.48 29.63
CA GLY A 287 9.30 10.61 29.91
C GLY A 287 9.40 9.40 28.95
N TRP A 288 8.93 9.51 27.71
CA TRP A 288 9.09 8.42 26.75
C TRP A 288 10.55 8.05 26.56
N GLU A 289 10.80 6.75 26.63
CA GLU A 289 12.07 6.12 26.29
C GLU A 289 11.88 5.17 25.11
N TRP A 290 12.98 4.78 24.49
CA TRP A 290 12.96 3.90 23.32
C TRP A 290 13.74 2.63 23.58
N TYR A 291 13.08 1.48 23.48
CA TYR A 291 13.75 0.20 23.35
C TYR A 291 14.20 0.01 21.90
N GLN A 292 15.51 -0.04 21.70
CA GLN A 292 16.08 -0.37 20.40
C GLN A 292 15.96 -1.87 20.16
N ALA A 293 14.97 -2.27 19.35
CA ALA A 293 14.78 -3.67 19.01
C ALA A 293 15.95 -4.21 18.17
N PRO A 294 16.27 -5.52 18.28
CA PRO A 294 17.32 -6.13 17.48
C PRO A 294 17.11 -5.93 15.98
N ARG A 295 18.15 -5.46 15.30
CA ARG A 295 18.15 -5.30 13.83
C ARG A 295 18.36 -6.66 13.16
N TRP A 296 17.89 -6.81 11.93
CA TRP A 296 18.29 -7.94 11.12
C TRP A 296 19.80 -7.92 10.91
N ASN A 297 20.43 -9.09 10.97
CA ASN A 297 21.81 -9.27 10.58
C ASN A 297 21.84 -10.17 9.35
N VAL A 298 21.88 -9.56 8.16
CA VAL A 298 21.81 -10.25 6.87
C VAL A 298 23.21 -10.72 6.50
N LEU A 299 23.38 -12.04 6.38
CA LEU A 299 24.67 -12.65 6.04
C LEU A 299 24.75 -12.91 4.51
N PRO A 300 25.93 -12.76 3.89
CA PRO A 300 26.13 -13.09 2.49
C PRO A 300 25.84 -14.58 2.20
N LEU A 301 25.21 -14.86 1.05
CA LEU A 301 24.90 -16.20 0.57
C LEU A 301 25.56 -16.43 -0.81
N PRO A 302 26.61 -17.29 -0.92
CA PRO A 302 27.22 -17.63 -2.20
C PRO A 302 26.31 -18.46 -3.11
N PRO A 303 26.51 -18.42 -4.45
CA PRO A 303 27.38 -17.49 -5.18
C PRO A 303 26.79 -16.08 -5.17
N ARG A 304 27.66 -15.07 -5.08
CA ARG A 304 27.25 -13.67 -5.10
C ARG A 304 26.99 -13.19 -6.54
N TRP A 305 25.88 -12.47 -6.74
CA TRP A 305 25.64 -11.76 -7.99
C TRP A 305 26.44 -10.45 -8.03
N ARG A 306 27.21 -10.27 -9.11
CA ARG A 306 28.09 -9.10 -9.29
C ARG A 306 27.70 -8.24 -10.49
N VAL A 307 26.53 -8.51 -11.05
CA VAL A 307 25.99 -7.83 -12.21
C VAL A 307 25.22 -6.58 -11.80
N PRO A 308 25.01 -5.61 -12.69
CA PRO A 308 24.08 -4.51 -12.44
C PRO A 308 22.67 -5.02 -12.12
N VAL A 309 22.03 -4.38 -11.13
CA VAL A 309 20.69 -4.74 -10.67
C VAL A 309 19.82 -3.49 -10.63
N ALA A 310 18.53 -3.66 -10.97
CA ALA A 310 17.51 -2.65 -10.76
C ALA A 310 16.35 -3.24 -9.93
N PHE A 311 15.76 -2.41 -9.06
CA PHE A 311 14.58 -2.72 -8.26
C PHE A 311 13.46 -1.79 -8.69
N LEU A 312 12.34 -2.36 -9.15
CA LEU A 312 11.13 -1.58 -9.48
C LEU A 312 10.33 -1.35 -8.21
N THR A 313 9.86 -0.12 -8.00
CA THR A 313 9.09 0.25 -6.81
C THR A 313 8.00 1.25 -7.11
N ASP A 314 6.96 1.25 -6.27
CA ASP A 314 5.88 2.23 -6.27
C ASP A 314 5.27 2.41 -4.87
N GLY A 315 4.21 3.23 -4.79
CA GLY A 315 3.52 3.53 -3.54
C GLY A 315 2.87 2.31 -2.84
N ARG A 316 2.83 1.12 -3.45
CA ARG A 316 2.34 -0.12 -2.83
C ARG A 316 3.36 -0.79 -1.94
N ALA A 317 4.65 -0.49 -2.15
CA ALA A 317 5.74 -1.05 -1.36
C ALA A 317 5.72 -0.46 0.05
N ILE A 318 5.23 -1.24 1.03
CA ILE A 318 5.02 -0.83 2.43
C ILE A 318 5.69 -1.82 3.38
N SER A 319 6.04 -1.39 4.60
CA SER A 319 6.41 -2.28 5.71
C SER A 319 7.64 -3.14 5.41
N TYR A 320 7.48 -4.47 5.30
CA TYR A 320 8.58 -5.39 4.95
C TYR A 320 9.26 -5.02 3.63
N ALA A 321 8.49 -4.56 2.63
CA ALA A 321 9.07 -4.04 1.39
C ALA A 321 10.04 -2.90 1.65
N GLU A 322 9.70 -1.97 2.55
CA GLU A 322 10.57 -0.85 2.91
C GLU A 322 11.75 -1.25 3.79
N SER A 323 11.62 -2.32 4.58
CA SER A 323 12.76 -2.90 5.31
C SER A 323 13.81 -3.48 4.35
N ILE A 324 13.36 -4.19 3.31
CA ILE A 324 14.20 -4.70 2.21
C ILE A 324 14.82 -3.54 1.41
N MET A 325 13.97 -2.62 0.94
CA MET A 325 14.41 -1.48 0.10
C MET A 325 15.33 -0.51 0.86
N GLY A 326 15.17 -0.38 2.19
CA GLY A 326 16.05 0.43 3.02
C GLY A 326 17.49 -0.09 3.09
N ILE A 327 17.67 -1.42 3.08
CA ILE A 327 19.01 -2.03 2.95
C ILE A 327 19.58 -1.77 1.55
N ILE A 328 18.74 -1.89 0.50
CA ILE A 328 19.12 -1.64 -0.88
C ILE A 328 19.55 -0.18 -1.07
N GLU A 329 18.75 0.78 -0.57
CA GLU A 329 19.04 2.23 -0.60
C GLU A 329 20.36 2.55 0.08
N HIS A 330 20.51 2.14 1.35
CA HIS A 330 21.68 2.48 2.17
C HIS A 330 22.98 1.90 1.63
N HIS A 331 22.97 0.64 1.22
CA HIS A 331 24.15 -0.05 0.72
C HIS A 331 24.34 0.06 -0.79
N GLN A 332 23.49 0.82 -1.49
CA GLN A 332 23.56 1.06 -2.94
C GLN A 332 23.67 -0.25 -3.75
N LEU A 333 22.80 -1.23 -3.41
CA LEU A 333 22.87 -2.56 -3.99
C LEU A 333 22.35 -2.65 -5.42
N GLY A 334 21.74 -1.60 -5.95
CA GLY A 334 21.21 -1.50 -7.30
C GLY A 334 20.51 -0.18 -7.52
N GLU A 335 20.04 0.06 -8.75
CA GLU A 335 19.18 1.20 -9.07
C GLU A 335 17.77 0.96 -8.55
N ILE A 336 17.13 2.01 -8.05
CA ILE A 336 15.73 1.99 -7.64
C ILE A 336 14.95 2.78 -8.67
N VAL A 337 14.05 2.09 -9.41
CA VAL A 337 13.35 2.66 -10.57
C VAL A 337 11.85 2.71 -10.29
N GLY A 338 11.22 3.85 -10.53
CA GLY A 338 9.77 4.02 -10.35
C GLY A 338 9.39 5.22 -9.49
N SER A 339 8.49 5.04 -8.54
CA SER A 339 8.02 6.08 -7.62
C SER A 339 8.37 5.75 -6.16
N PRO A 340 8.31 6.74 -5.24
CA PRO A 340 8.56 6.52 -3.82
C PRO A 340 7.65 5.45 -3.22
N THR A 341 8.15 4.73 -2.19
CA THR A 341 7.40 3.74 -1.43
C THR A 341 6.36 4.38 -0.50
N ALA A 342 5.61 3.56 0.23
CA ALA A 342 4.50 3.99 1.09
C ALA A 342 4.88 4.94 2.24
N GLY A 343 6.14 4.97 2.64
CA GLY A 343 6.61 5.80 3.76
C GLY A 343 6.13 5.31 5.12
N THR A 344 5.80 4.04 5.25
CA THR A 344 5.31 3.43 6.49
C THR A 344 5.99 2.09 6.72
N ASN A 345 6.81 2.01 7.74
CA ASN A 345 7.52 0.80 8.14
C ASN A 345 7.40 0.56 9.64
N GLY A 346 7.45 -0.70 10.06
CA GLY A 346 7.36 -1.14 11.44
C GLY A 346 6.27 -2.20 11.66
N ASN A 347 6.21 -2.80 12.84
CA ASN A 347 5.21 -3.80 13.16
C ASN A 347 3.84 -3.17 13.40
N VAL A 348 2.82 -3.87 12.93
CA VAL A 348 1.41 -3.50 13.14
C VAL A 348 0.97 -3.93 14.52
N ASN A 349 0.36 -3.01 15.27
CA ASN A 349 -0.31 -3.28 16.53
C ASN A 349 -1.83 -3.25 16.31
N PRO A 350 -2.55 -4.37 16.49
CA PRO A 350 -4.00 -4.40 16.48
C PRO A 350 -4.56 -4.27 17.90
N PHE A 351 -5.72 -3.63 18.02
CA PHE A 351 -6.56 -3.69 19.22
C PHE A 351 -8.05 -3.67 18.84
N MET A 352 -8.88 -4.07 19.81
CA MET A 352 -10.33 -4.10 19.63
C MET A 352 -10.99 -3.04 20.49
N ILE A 353 -12.05 -2.44 19.97
CA ILE A 353 -12.96 -1.58 20.75
C ILE A 353 -14.37 -2.16 20.77
N PRO A 354 -15.26 -1.70 21.68
CA PRO A 354 -16.64 -2.14 21.74
C PRO A 354 -17.36 -2.09 20.38
N GLY A 355 -18.14 -3.12 20.06
CA GLY A 355 -18.82 -3.28 18.79
C GLY A 355 -18.04 -4.04 17.72
N SER A 356 -16.98 -4.77 18.10
CA SER A 356 -16.17 -5.63 17.23
C SER A 356 -15.39 -4.87 16.14
N TYR A 357 -15.01 -3.63 16.38
CA TYR A 357 -14.11 -2.90 15.49
C TYR A 357 -12.67 -3.23 15.84
N GLN A 358 -11.92 -3.76 14.88
CA GLN A 358 -10.48 -3.92 14.96
C GLN A 358 -9.79 -2.70 14.38
N ILE A 359 -8.88 -2.14 15.14
CA ILE A 359 -8.10 -0.97 14.74
C ILE A 359 -6.63 -1.40 14.67
N MET A 360 -5.93 -0.99 13.61
CA MET A 360 -4.53 -1.31 13.37
C MET A 360 -3.73 -0.03 13.14
N TRP A 361 -2.44 -0.07 13.51
CA TRP A 361 -1.51 1.05 13.41
C TRP A 361 -0.06 0.59 13.55
N THR A 362 0.90 1.45 13.19
CA THR A 362 2.33 1.17 13.35
C THR A 362 2.77 1.40 14.80
N GLY A 363 3.14 0.33 15.51
CA GLY A 363 3.47 0.33 16.93
C GLY A 363 4.93 0.64 17.27
N MET A 364 5.77 1.01 16.30
CA MET A 364 7.18 1.34 16.53
C MET A 364 7.66 2.41 15.56
N GLN A 365 8.67 3.19 15.96
CA GLN A 365 9.35 4.13 15.10
C GLN A 365 10.46 3.43 14.32
N VAL A 366 10.50 3.65 13.01
CA VAL A 366 11.58 3.21 12.14
C VAL A 366 12.34 4.42 11.62
N LEU A 367 13.64 4.45 11.86
CA LEU A 367 14.55 5.45 11.30
C LEU A 367 15.37 4.83 10.17
N LYS A 368 15.77 5.63 9.20
CA LYS A 368 16.72 5.19 8.16
C LYS A 368 18.08 4.80 8.81
N HIS A 369 18.95 4.17 8.06
CA HIS A 369 20.25 3.70 8.55
C HIS A 369 21.14 4.85 9.04
N ASP A 370 20.98 6.05 8.51
CA ASP A 370 21.69 7.27 8.91
C ASP A 370 21.02 8.02 10.09
N GLY A 371 19.95 7.44 10.65
CA GLY A 371 19.16 8.05 11.72
C GLY A 371 18.11 9.06 11.26
N SER A 372 17.99 9.33 9.96
CA SER A 372 16.99 10.27 9.44
C SER A 372 15.57 9.65 9.44
N GLN A 373 14.58 10.52 9.28
CA GLN A 373 13.16 10.15 9.25
C GLN A 373 12.85 9.23 8.06
N HIS A 374 12.15 8.13 8.32
CA HIS A 374 11.58 7.24 7.31
C HIS A 374 10.08 7.51 7.09
N HIS A 375 9.32 7.64 8.18
CA HIS A 375 7.87 7.85 8.12
C HIS A 375 7.50 9.10 7.32
N GLY A 376 6.56 8.97 6.39
CA GLY A 376 6.14 10.05 5.48
C GLY A 376 7.10 10.34 4.33
N ILE A 377 8.26 9.68 4.27
CA ILE A 377 9.28 9.86 3.22
C ILE A 377 9.43 8.59 2.38
N GLY A 378 9.60 7.44 3.04
CA GLY A 378 9.85 6.16 2.41
C GLY A 378 11.21 6.06 1.72
N ILE A 379 11.31 5.14 0.77
CA ILE A 379 12.48 4.95 -0.09
C ILE A 379 12.23 5.71 -1.40
N ARG A 380 13.17 6.55 -1.78
CA ARG A 380 13.08 7.34 -3.02
C ARG A 380 13.79 6.63 -4.16
N PRO A 381 13.22 6.66 -5.38
CA PRO A 381 13.88 6.08 -6.54
C PRO A 381 15.14 6.88 -6.92
N THR A 382 16.18 6.17 -7.38
CA THR A 382 17.35 6.79 -8.01
C THR A 382 17.05 7.18 -9.46
N VAL A 383 16.08 6.48 -10.08
CA VAL A 383 15.58 6.73 -11.43
C VAL A 383 14.05 6.88 -11.36
N PRO A 384 13.54 8.12 -11.17
CA PRO A 384 12.10 8.35 -11.05
C PRO A 384 11.37 8.14 -12.38
N VAL A 385 10.26 7.39 -12.34
CA VAL A 385 9.37 7.13 -13.48
C VAL A 385 7.94 7.06 -12.98
N THR A 386 7.03 7.72 -13.69
CA THR A 386 5.59 7.62 -13.47
C THR A 386 4.92 7.05 -14.72
N PRO A 387 4.11 5.98 -14.63
CA PRO A 387 3.33 5.46 -15.75
C PRO A 387 2.41 6.52 -16.34
N THR A 388 2.17 6.44 -17.65
CA THR A 388 1.24 7.33 -18.36
C THR A 388 0.01 6.57 -18.84
N ALA A 389 -1.14 7.26 -18.96
CA ALA A 389 -2.35 6.68 -19.52
C ALA A 389 -2.12 6.15 -20.95
N ALA A 390 -1.32 6.85 -21.75
CA ALA A 390 -0.94 6.42 -23.11
C ALA A 390 -0.07 5.15 -23.10
N GLY A 391 0.89 5.05 -22.16
CA GLY A 391 1.70 3.85 -21.96
C GLY A 391 0.84 2.64 -21.60
N ILE A 392 -0.08 2.81 -20.65
CA ILE A 392 -1.03 1.76 -20.23
C ILE A 392 -1.94 1.36 -21.39
N ALA A 393 -2.48 2.31 -22.15
CA ALA A 393 -3.31 2.04 -23.33
C ALA A 393 -2.55 1.26 -24.42
N ALA A 394 -1.25 1.49 -24.55
CA ALA A 394 -0.36 0.77 -25.46
C ALA A 394 0.12 -0.59 -24.91
N GLY A 395 -0.29 -0.97 -23.70
CA GLY A 395 0.18 -2.20 -23.01
C GLY A 395 1.63 -2.15 -22.59
N ARG A 396 2.22 -0.96 -22.43
CA ARG A 396 3.62 -0.75 -22.05
C ARG A 396 3.76 -0.67 -20.53
N ASP A 397 4.84 -1.23 -20.01
CA ASP A 397 5.31 -1.00 -18.64
C ASP A 397 6.50 -0.02 -18.67
N GLU A 398 6.21 1.29 -18.60
CA GLU A 398 7.21 2.35 -18.73
C GLU A 398 8.25 2.31 -17.61
N VAL A 399 7.90 1.76 -16.43
CA VAL A 399 8.84 1.58 -15.31
C VAL A 399 9.82 0.46 -15.65
N LEU A 400 9.33 -0.67 -16.16
CA LEU A 400 10.18 -1.79 -16.61
C LEU A 400 11.07 -1.37 -17.79
N GLU A 401 10.50 -0.67 -18.78
CA GLU A 401 11.26 -0.15 -19.93
C GLU A 401 12.42 0.75 -19.49
N LYS A 402 12.17 1.65 -18.53
CA LYS A 402 13.21 2.53 -17.99
C LYS A 402 14.29 1.77 -17.22
N ALA A 403 13.92 0.73 -16.50
CA ALA A 403 14.90 -0.13 -15.83
C ALA A 403 15.77 -0.88 -16.84
N ILE A 404 15.20 -1.39 -17.94
CA ILE A 404 15.94 -2.03 -19.02
C ILE A 404 16.95 -1.03 -19.63
N GLU A 405 16.49 0.17 -20.00
CA GLU A 405 17.36 1.23 -20.54
C GLU A 405 18.52 1.55 -19.58
N THR A 406 18.21 1.71 -18.30
CA THR A 406 19.19 2.01 -17.26
C THR A 406 20.25 0.93 -17.13
N LEU A 407 19.84 -0.34 -17.16
CA LEU A 407 20.78 -1.47 -17.05
C LEU A 407 21.57 -1.71 -18.32
N GLN A 408 21.00 -1.50 -19.51
CA GLN A 408 21.72 -1.57 -20.78
C GLN A 408 22.91 -0.60 -20.81
N GLY A 409 22.75 0.60 -20.23
CA GLY A 409 23.83 1.57 -20.09
C GLY A 409 24.96 1.14 -19.13
N LYS A 410 24.74 0.08 -18.31
CA LYS A 410 25.69 -0.41 -17.30
C LYS A 410 26.29 -1.77 -17.64
N ILE A 411 25.73 -2.51 -18.60
CA ILE A 411 26.30 -3.77 -19.10
C ILE A 411 27.53 -3.44 -19.93
N LYS A 412 28.67 -4.02 -19.55
CA LYS A 412 29.94 -3.88 -20.25
C LYS A 412 30.12 -4.99 -21.29
#